data_9b6a0542785506272b22f12a24266767
#
_entry.id   9b6a0542785506272b22f12a24266767
#
_cell.length_a   1.000
_cell.length_b   1.000
_cell.length_c   1.000
_cell.angle_alpha   90.00
_cell.angle_beta   90.00
_cell.angle_gamma   90.00
#
_symmetry.space_group_name_H-M   'P 1'
#
loop_
_entity.id
_entity.type
_entity.pdbx_description
1 polymer ?
#
loop_
_entity_poly.entity_id
_entity_poly.type
_entity_poly.pdbx_seq_one_letter_code
_entity_poly.pdbx_strand_id
1 'polypeptide(L)'
;MALLGGCGARTGLNVPDVATFPDVSDAADVTDAADVRDVLLPPMCIPGRFTLTQRGADMMLVIDRSGSMGQRLGGGRSGSSKWVLLRDALSATLPAFQERIRVGALFYPQEGADTRLATCALANVPSVDINPNNGTAARVIGVFDSTDPGGSTPTAAALLRAYNYLVRNPNRARARYLVLATDGGPNCNAALDAASCVCVGGGGPFGAGSCRRDTNGQRCLDRERTVSEIAQLAANPIASIPTFVIGLADETDPNYAATLTAMAVAGGRPFVSSSGYETYYNVERAEDLTRAFTTIQNTVSRCSFVTPSRPEEMGSIVITAGGATVALDATHRDGWDWTDRAFGEITFFGAACERVIASRTTEVQATVECVNDGG
;
A
#
# COMPACT_ATOMS: atom_id res chain seq x y z
N MET A 1 -16.80 8.67 -75.91
CA MET A 1 -17.09 10.01 -75.46
C MET A 1 -17.49 9.87 -73.99
N ALA A 2 -16.58 9.96 -73.07
CA ALA A 2 -16.36 11.01 -72.06
C ALA A 2 -17.58 11.15 -71.13
N LEU A 3 -17.49 11.04 -69.84
CA LEU A 3 -16.67 11.72 -68.86
C LEU A 3 -16.71 11.01 -67.51
N LEU A 4 -15.59 10.99 -66.85
CA LEU A 4 -15.37 10.66 -65.44
C LEU A 4 -16.01 11.68 -64.48
N GLY A 5 -16.61 11.21 -63.41
CA GLY A 5 -17.04 12.02 -62.28
C GLY A 5 -16.71 11.33 -60.97
N GLY A 6 -15.57 11.67 -60.37
CA GLY A 6 -15.17 11.15 -59.05
C GLY A 6 -15.91 11.92 -57.95
N CYS A 7 -16.47 11.17 -57.00
CA CYS A 7 -16.92 11.69 -55.70
C CYS A 7 -15.89 11.35 -54.62
N GLY A 8 -15.09 12.31 -54.24
CA GLY A 8 -14.25 12.24 -53.03
C GLY A 8 -15.04 12.73 -51.81
N ALA A 9 -15.40 11.82 -50.92
CA ALA A 9 -15.91 12.19 -49.61
C ALA A 9 -14.72 12.48 -48.66
N ARG A 10 -14.49 13.76 -48.35
CA ARG A 10 -13.63 14.18 -47.23
C ARG A 10 -14.47 14.18 -45.98
N THR A 11 -14.30 13.23 -45.11
CA THR A 11 -14.74 13.32 -43.73
C THR A 11 -13.72 14.16 -42.96
N GLY A 12 -14.03 15.43 -42.75
CA GLY A 12 -13.26 16.30 -41.86
C GLY A 12 -13.51 15.87 -40.43
N LEU A 13 -12.50 15.29 -39.79
CA LEU A 13 -12.43 15.22 -38.33
C LEU A 13 -12.16 16.64 -37.83
N ASN A 14 -13.16 17.23 -37.18
CA ASN A 14 -12.99 18.43 -36.36
C ASN A 14 -12.13 18.04 -35.17
N VAL A 15 -10.83 18.36 -35.20
CA VAL A 15 -9.97 18.39 -34.03
C VAL A 15 -10.32 19.72 -33.32
N PRO A 16 -10.74 19.72 -32.05
CA PRO A 16 -10.93 20.96 -31.33
C PRO A 16 -9.60 21.67 -31.20
N ASP A 17 -9.59 22.98 -31.45
CA ASP A 17 -8.43 23.86 -31.33
C ASP A 17 -7.76 23.65 -29.97
N VAL A 18 -6.44 23.41 -30.05
CA VAL A 18 -5.56 23.43 -28.88
C VAL A 18 -5.64 24.83 -28.30
N ALA A 19 -6.22 24.93 -27.09
CA ALA A 19 -6.22 26.16 -26.33
C ALA A 19 -4.77 26.65 -26.19
N THR A 20 -4.47 27.77 -26.87
CA THR A 20 -3.20 28.49 -26.69
C THR A 20 -3.15 28.95 -25.25
N PHE A 21 -2.20 28.42 -24.49
CA PHE A 21 -1.88 28.95 -23.17
C PHE A 21 -1.44 30.42 -23.31
N PRO A 22 -1.90 31.33 -22.43
CA PRO A 22 -1.43 32.70 -22.46
C PRO A 22 0.07 32.70 -22.18
N ASP A 23 0.76 33.52 -22.97
CA ASP A 23 2.19 33.80 -22.85
C ASP A 23 2.47 34.38 -21.46
N VAL A 24 3.21 33.63 -20.61
CA VAL A 24 3.58 34.08 -19.27
C VAL A 24 4.81 34.97 -19.39
N SER A 25 4.64 36.17 -19.88
CA SER A 25 5.70 37.18 -19.93
C SER A 25 5.64 38.23 -18.78
N ASP A 26 4.76 38.04 -17.80
CA ASP A 26 4.73 38.84 -16.58
C ASP A 26 5.06 37.97 -15.34
N ALA A 27 6.27 37.42 -15.33
CA ALA A 27 6.86 36.92 -14.10
C ALA A 27 7.33 38.15 -13.30
N ALA A 28 6.45 38.66 -12.43
CA ALA A 28 6.88 39.50 -11.33
C ALA A 28 7.93 38.70 -10.53
N ASP A 29 9.03 39.40 -10.30
CA ASP A 29 10.21 39.03 -9.56
C ASP A 29 9.88 38.26 -8.28
N VAL A 30 9.84 36.92 -8.33
CA VAL A 30 9.75 36.06 -7.16
C VAL A 30 11.19 35.79 -6.71
N THR A 31 11.74 36.75 -5.99
CA THR A 31 13.02 36.63 -5.29
C THR A 31 12.96 35.75 -4.04
N ASP A 32 11.92 34.91 -3.91
CA ASP A 32 11.76 33.95 -2.83
C ASP A 32 11.86 32.45 -3.28
N ALA A 33 12.62 32.21 -4.36
CA ALA A 33 12.94 30.84 -4.76
C ALA A 33 13.96 30.13 -3.83
N ALA A 34 14.41 30.82 -2.75
CA ALA A 34 15.33 30.24 -1.77
C ALA A 34 14.65 29.33 -0.73
N ASP A 35 13.33 29.47 -0.50
CA ASP A 35 12.66 28.82 0.62
C ASP A 35 12.00 27.45 0.26
N VAL A 36 11.97 27.08 -1.02
CA VAL A 36 11.43 25.78 -1.46
C VAL A 36 12.52 24.71 -1.60
N ARG A 37 13.77 25.10 -1.57
CA ARG A 37 14.93 24.19 -1.65
C ARG A 37 15.40 23.62 -0.32
N ASP A 38 14.95 24.15 0.81
CA ASP A 38 15.42 23.77 2.14
C ASP A 38 14.61 22.66 2.85
N VAL A 39 13.60 22.06 2.20
CA VAL A 39 13.16 20.71 2.60
C VAL A 39 14.06 19.69 1.89
N LEU A 40 15.34 19.85 2.08
CA LEU A 40 16.39 19.06 1.48
C LEU A 40 16.32 17.62 1.98
N LEU A 41 16.42 16.72 1.03
CA LEU A 41 17.00 15.41 1.27
C LEU A 41 18.19 15.59 2.21
N PRO A 42 18.32 14.84 3.31
CA PRO A 42 19.49 14.93 4.15
C PRO A 42 20.73 14.80 3.26
N PRO A 43 21.79 15.59 3.48
CA PRO A 43 23.01 15.51 2.70
C PRO A 43 23.45 14.06 2.62
N MET A 44 23.94 13.64 1.46
CA MET A 44 24.15 12.22 1.14
C MET A 44 24.99 11.50 2.20
N CYS A 45 25.98 12.15 2.79
CA CYS A 45 26.70 11.63 3.95
C CYS A 45 27.17 12.75 4.87
N ILE A 46 26.82 12.64 6.15
CA ILE A 46 27.38 13.45 7.24
C ILE A 46 28.05 12.48 8.21
N PRO A 47 29.37 12.55 8.41
CA PRO A 47 30.03 11.69 9.39
C PRO A 47 29.65 12.12 10.81
N GLY A 48 29.53 11.16 11.73
CA GLY A 48 29.27 11.44 13.13
C GLY A 48 28.32 10.47 13.81
N ARG A 49 27.96 10.80 15.06
CA ARG A 49 27.00 10.04 15.85
C ARG A 49 25.73 10.85 16.01
N PHE A 50 24.60 10.22 15.71
CA PHE A 50 23.28 10.84 15.72
C PHE A 50 22.31 10.04 16.57
N THR A 51 21.55 10.70 17.45
CA THR A 51 20.37 10.10 18.05
C THR A 51 19.23 10.15 17.05
N LEU A 52 18.68 8.99 16.74
CA LEU A 52 17.62 8.86 15.76
C LEU A 52 16.26 9.20 16.37
N THR A 53 15.42 9.85 15.57
CA THR A 53 14.08 10.24 15.99
C THR A 53 13.03 9.38 15.30
N GLN A 54 11.97 9.05 16.02
CA GLN A 54 10.80 8.38 15.44
C GLN A 54 10.09 9.33 14.49
N ARG A 55 9.73 8.81 13.32
CA ARG A 55 9.00 9.56 12.31
C ARG A 55 7.50 9.28 12.40
N GLY A 56 6.68 10.32 12.29
CA GLY A 56 5.25 10.11 12.08
C GLY A 56 4.99 9.46 10.72
N ALA A 57 3.86 8.79 10.58
CA ALA A 57 3.51 8.10 9.33
C ALA A 57 2.15 8.54 8.77
N ASP A 58 2.04 8.41 7.45
CA ASP A 58 0.79 8.50 6.69
C ASP A 58 0.45 7.11 6.18
N MET A 59 -0.72 6.62 6.52
CA MET A 59 -1.17 5.27 6.21
C MET A 59 -2.46 5.32 5.39
N MET A 60 -2.45 4.73 4.21
CA MET A 60 -3.65 4.55 3.41
C MET A 60 -4.14 3.11 3.53
N LEU A 61 -5.29 2.94 4.16
CA LEU A 61 -6.01 1.67 4.17
C LEU A 61 -6.62 1.43 2.79
N VAL A 62 -6.31 0.32 2.16
CA VAL A 62 -6.88 -0.14 0.88
C VAL A 62 -7.78 -1.32 1.21
N ILE A 63 -9.07 -1.04 1.31
CA ILE A 63 -10.05 -1.95 1.89
C ILE A 63 -10.88 -2.58 0.78
N ASP A 64 -10.78 -3.89 0.70
CA ASP A 64 -11.59 -4.71 -0.18
C ASP A 64 -13.05 -4.67 0.28
N ARG A 65 -13.94 -4.29 -0.64
CA ARG A 65 -15.38 -4.27 -0.48
C ARG A 65 -16.08 -5.15 -1.52
N SER A 66 -15.35 -6.06 -2.13
CA SER A 66 -15.92 -7.01 -3.10
C SER A 66 -17.00 -7.90 -2.46
N GLY A 67 -17.81 -8.54 -3.30
CA GLY A 67 -18.93 -9.35 -2.83
C GLY A 67 -18.53 -10.49 -1.88
N SER A 68 -17.31 -11.02 -1.99
CA SER A 68 -16.78 -12.07 -1.11
C SER A 68 -16.56 -11.60 0.33
N MET A 69 -16.33 -10.30 0.56
CA MET A 69 -16.23 -9.72 1.90
C MET A 69 -17.55 -9.79 2.68
N GLY A 70 -18.69 -9.92 2.01
CA GLY A 70 -19.98 -10.21 2.63
C GLY A 70 -20.12 -11.65 3.15
N GLN A 71 -19.21 -12.55 2.78
CA GLN A 71 -19.22 -13.92 3.25
C GLN A 71 -18.65 -14.02 4.67
N ARG A 72 -19.00 -15.10 5.35
CA ARG A 72 -18.48 -15.37 6.70
C ARG A 72 -17.06 -15.89 6.63
N LEU A 73 -16.26 -15.54 7.61
CA LEU A 73 -14.93 -16.09 7.78
C LEU A 73 -15.04 -17.59 8.08
N GLY A 74 -14.22 -18.41 7.42
CA GLY A 74 -14.26 -19.86 7.57
C GLY A 74 -15.47 -20.58 6.95
N GLY A 75 -16.27 -19.91 6.09
CA GLY A 75 -17.38 -20.53 5.34
C GLY A 75 -18.54 -21.06 6.18
N GLY A 76 -18.55 -20.76 7.49
CA GLY A 76 -19.54 -21.27 8.46
C GLY A 76 -20.96 -20.73 8.22
N ARG A 77 -21.97 -21.43 8.82
CA ARG A 77 -23.38 -20.98 8.79
C ARG A 77 -23.71 -19.94 9.88
N SER A 78 -22.84 -19.76 10.86
CA SER A 78 -22.97 -18.82 11.98
C SER A 78 -21.75 -17.91 12.05
N GLY A 79 -21.90 -16.70 12.59
CA GLY A 79 -20.83 -15.71 12.74
C GLY A 79 -21.00 -14.48 11.85
N SER A 80 -20.16 -13.49 12.09
CA SER A 80 -20.14 -12.23 11.34
C SER A 80 -19.47 -12.40 9.97
N SER A 81 -19.84 -11.55 9.00
CA SER A 81 -19.14 -11.48 7.72
C SER A 81 -17.72 -10.93 7.92
N LYS A 82 -16.83 -11.18 6.95
CA LYS A 82 -15.49 -10.59 6.90
C LYS A 82 -15.57 -9.06 6.99
N TRP A 83 -16.56 -8.47 6.34
CA TRP A 83 -16.85 -7.02 6.36
C TRP A 83 -17.12 -6.50 7.77
N VAL A 84 -18.01 -7.15 8.51
CA VAL A 84 -18.34 -6.78 9.89
C VAL A 84 -17.14 -6.98 10.81
N LEU A 85 -16.41 -8.10 10.68
CA LEU A 85 -15.22 -8.36 11.48
C LEU A 85 -14.13 -7.29 11.24
N LEU A 86 -13.90 -6.91 9.99
CA LEU A 86 -12.93 -5.86 9.64
C LEU A 86 -13.35 -4.49 10.20
N ARG A 87 -14.63 -4.12 10.06
CA ARG A 87 -15.21 -2.92 10.65
C ARG A 87 -14.98 -2.87 12.16
N ASP A 88 -15.31 -3.94 12.87
CA ASP A 88 -15.23 -3.99 14.33
C ASP A 88 -13.78 -3.91 14.82
N ALA A 89 -12.85 -4.61 14.15
CA ALA A 89 -11.43 -4.52 14.45
C ALA A 89 -10.86 -3.11 14.20
N LEU A 90 -11.23 -2.45 13.10
CA LEU A 90 -10.83 -1.07 12.81
C LEU A 90 -11.45 -0.10 13.83
N SER A 91 -12.70 -0.29 14.21
CA SER A 91 -13.35 0.52 15.26
C SER A 91 -12.59 0.45 16.60
N ALA A 92 -12.09 -0.73 16.96
CA ALA A 92 -11.33 -0.93 18.19
C ALA A 92 -9.90 -0.38 18.13
N THR A 93 -9.27 -0.38 16.95
CA THR A 93 -7.83 -0.10 16.81
C THR A 93 -7.51 1.31 16.29
N LEU A 94 -8.28 1.83 15.33
CA LEU A 94 -8.01 3.13 14.68
C LEU A 94 -7.90 4.33 15.65
N PRO A 95 -8.67 4.43 16.73
CA PRO A 95 -8.51 5.53 17.68
C PRO A 95 -7.08 5.65 18.23
N ALA A 96 -6.41 4.52 18.49
CA ALA A 96 -5.03 4.50 18.98
C ALA A 96 -4.00 4.88 17.90
N PHE A 97 -4.32 4.70 16.60
CA PHE A 97 -3.42 5.11 15.51
C PHE A 97 -3.29 6.63 15.42
N GLN A 98 -4.35 7.37 15.68
CA GLN A 98 -4.47 8.80 15.39
C GLN A 98 -3.48 9.68 16.18
N GLU A 99 -2.88 9.17 17.24
CA GLU A 99 -1.88 9.92 18.02
C GLU A 99 -0.58 10.15 17.24
N ARG A 100 -0.17 9.20 16.39
CA ARG A 100 1.13 9.24 15.67
C ARG A 100 1.03 8.99 14.18
N ILE A 101 -0.03 8.32 13.74
CA ILE A 101 -0.26 7.90 12.35
C ILE A 101 -1.48 8.64 11.83
N ARG A 102 -1.34 9.33 10.69
CA ARG A 102 -2.48 9.86 9.96
C ARG A 102 -3.00 8.78 9.03
N VAL A 103 -4.30 8.54 9.09
CA VAL A 103 -4.94 7.45 8.35
C VAL A 103 -5.90 8.02 7.31
N GLY A 104 -5.88 7.47 6.10
CA GLY A 104 -6.91 7.60 5.08
C GLY A 104 -7.43 6.22 4.70
N ALA A 105 -8.50 6.16 3.90
CA ALA A 105 -9.05 4.90 3.41
C ALA A 105 -9.57 5.01 1.98
N LEU A 106 -9.21 4.03 1.16
CA LEU A 106 -9.75 3.78 -0.17
C LEU A 106 -10.48 2.43 -0.13
N PHE A 107 -11.80 2.47 -0.29
CA PHE A 107 -12.62 1.26 -0.41
C PHE A 107 -12.77 0.90 -1.88
N TYR A 108 -12.59 -0.39 -2.20
CA TYR A 108 -12.68 -0.87 -3.58
C TYR A 108 -13.44 -2.21 -3.67
N PRO A 109 -14.19 -2.44 -4.76
CA PRO A 109 -14.54 -1.49 -5.82
C PRO A 109 -15.35 -0.30 -5.29
N GLN A 110 -15.60 0.71 -6.13
CA GLN A 110 -16.43 1.85 -5.73
C GLN A 110 -17.86 1.41 -5.39
N GLU A 111 -18.58 2.21 -4.62
CA GLU A 111 -20.00 1.99 -4.35
C GLU A 111 -20.82 1.96 -5.64
N GLY A 112 -21.82 1.07 -5.71
CA GLY A 112 -22.62 0.86 -6.92
C GLY A 112 -21.92 0.07 -8.02
N ALA A 113 -20.71 -0.47 -7.78
CA ALA A 113 -19.99 -1.34 -8.71
C ALA A 113 -20.59 -2.78 -8.82
N ASP A 114 -21.70 -3.05 -8.17
CA ASP A 114 -22.45 -4.30 -8.23
C ASP A 114 -23.23 -4.50 -9.54
N THR A 115 -23.32 -3.45 -10.36
CA THR A 115 -23.96 -3.55 -11.68
C THR A 115 -23.08 -4.33 -12.66
N ARG A 116 -23.70 -5.10 -13.55
CA ARG A 116 -23.00 -5.97 -14.52
C ARG A 116 -21.95 -5.26 -15.39
N LEU A 117 -22.04 -3.95 -15.53
CA LEU A 117 -21.15 -3.14 -16.38
C LEU A 117 -20.00 -2.45 -15.62
N ALA A 118 -20.07 -2.38 -14.30
CA ALA A 118 -19.17 -1.57 -13.48
C ALA A 118 -18.56 -2.31 -12.30
N THR A 119 -18.59 -3.65 -12.28
CA THR A 119 -18.14 -4.44 -11.11
C THR A 119 -16.68 -4.21 -10.72
N CYS A 120 -15.84 -3.71 -11.64
CA CYS A 120 -14.43 -3.38 -11.43
C CYS A 120 -14.16 -1.88 -11.29
N ALA A 121 -15.20 -1.05 -11.16
CA ALA A 121 -15.03 0.39 -11.11
C ALA A 121 -14.33 0.84 -9.82
N LEU A 122 -13.51 1.90 -9.92
CA LEU A 122 -12.81 2.51 -8.80
C LEU A 122 -13.16 3.99 -8.69
N ALA A 123 -13.32 4.47 -7.46
CA ALA A 123 -13.42 5.90 -7.20
C ALA A 123 -12.13 6.62 -7.58
N ASN A 124 -12.24 7.88 -8.03
CA ASN A 124 -11.09 8.68 -8.43
C ASN A 124 -10.27 9.20 -7.25
N VAL A 125 -10.87 9.27 -6.09
CA VAL A 125 -10.29 9.77 -4.84
C VAL A 125 -10.53 8.75 -3.72
N PRO A 126 -9.74 8.75 -2.65
CA PRO A 126 -10.01 7.96 -1.46
C PRO A 126 -11.39 8.28 -0.88
N SER A 127 -12.04 7.28 -0.28
CA SER A 127 -13.30 7.47 0.44
C SER A 127 -13.12 8.32 1.69
N VAL A 128 -11.94 8.24 2.30
CA VAL A 128 -11.53 9.06 3.44
C VAL A 128 -10.12 9.57 3.22
N ASP A 129 -9.97 10.89 3.11
CA ASP A 129 -8.67 11.53 2.95
C ASP A 129 -7.80 11.39 4.19
N ILE A 130 -6.47 11.38 4.01
CA ILE A 130 -5.52 11.51 5.10
C ILE A 130 -5.63 12.93 5.68
N ASN A 131 -6.11 13.01 6.90
CA ASN A 131 -6.33 14.29 7.56
C ASN A 131 -5.43 14.40 8.80
N PRO A 132 -4.75 15.54 9.02
CA PRO A 132 -3.98 15.77 10.24
C PRO A 132 -4.85 15.95 11.49
N ASN A 133 -6.14 16.22 11.31
CA ASN A 133 -7.09 16.42 12.42
C ASN A 133 -7.73 15.08 12.82
N ASN A 134 -7.94 14.89 14.09
CA ASN A 134 -8.63 13.72 14.67
C ASN A 134 -10.04 13.55 14.08
N GLY A 135 -10.54 12.32 14.07
CA GLY A 135 -11.87 12.00 13.51
C GLY A 135 -11.86 11.12 12.27
N THR A 136 -10.70 10.77 11.74
CA THR A 136 -10.57 9.88 10.57
C THR A 136 -11.13 8.49 10.88
N ALA A 137 -10.90 7.97 12.09
CA ALA A 137 -11.46 6.69 12.52
C ALA A 137 -12.99 6.65 12.36
N ALA A 138 -13.70 7.65 12.88
CA ALA A 138 -15.16 7.72 12.76
C ALA A 138 -15.63 7.80 11.29
N ARG A 139 -14.88 8.51 10.44
CA ARG A 139 -15.20 8.59 9.00
C ARG A 139 -14.98 7.25 8.29
N VAL A 140 -13.91 6.52 8.61
CA VAL A 140 -13.67 5.17 8.05
C VAL A 140 -14.80 4.24 8.46
N ILE A 141 -15.18 4.23 9.74
CA ILE A 141 -16.29 3.39 10.23
C ILE A 141 -17.61 3.81 9.60
N GLY A 142 -17.85 5.12 9.41
CA GLY A 142 -19.03 5.63 8.71
C GLY A 142 -19.18 5.11 7.28
N VAL A 143 -18.08 4.85 6.56
CA VAL A 143 -18.14 4.20 5.24
C VAL A 143 -18.60 2.75 5.35
N PHE A 144 -18.10 2.00 6.35
CA PHE A 144 -18.58 0.63 6.60
C PHE A 144 -20.08 0.58 6.93
N ASP A 145 -20.55 1.54 7.72
CA ASP A 145 -21.96 1.60 8.15
C ASP A 145 -22.92 2.03 7.05
N SER A 146 -22.41 2.73 6.03
CA SER A 146 -23.23 3.26 4.94
C SER A 146 -23.14 2.48 3.63
N THR A 147 -22.26 1.47 3.55
CA THR A 147 -22.05 0.69 2.32
C THR A 147 -22.02 -0.80 2.59
N ASP A 148 -22.41 -1.58 1.58
CA ASP A 148 -22.40 -3.04 1.61
C ASP A 148 -21.31 -3.61 0.67
N PRO A 149 -20.77 -4.82 0.95
CA PRO A 149 -19.91 -5.54 0.03
C PRO A 149 -20.60 -5.85 -1.30
N GLY A 150 -19.89 -5.61 -2.41
CA GLY A 150 -20.41 -5.88 -3.75
C GLY A 150 -19.37 -5.65 -4.83
N GLY A 151 -19.61 -6.18 -6.02
CA GLY A 151 -18.70 -6.08 -7.16
C GLY A 151 -17.54 -7.06 -7.15
N SER A 152 -16.57 -6.81 -8.01
CA SER A 152 -15.34 -7.60 -8.21
C SER A 152 -14.16 -7.02 -7.41
N THR A 153 -12.94 -7.57 -7.61
CA THR A 153 -11.78 -7.29 -6.75
C THR A 153 -10.61 -6.66 -7.54
N PRO A 154 -10.69 -5.39 -8.00
CA PRO A 154 -9.65 -4.71 -8.78
C PRO A 154 -8.45 -4.26 -7.93
N THR A 155 -7.80 -5.17 -7.22
CA THR A 155 -6.78 -4.88 -6.21
C THR A 155 -5.57 -4.13 -6.77
N ALA A 156 -5.00 -4.56 -7.90
CA ALA A 156 -3.84 -3.90 -8.51
C ALA A 156 -4.13 -2.43 -8.80
N ALA A 157 -5.28 -2.14 -9.40
CA ALA A 157 -5.67 -0.77 -9.74
C ALA A 157 -6.00 0.07 -8.50
N ALA A 158 -6.55 -0.54 -7.44
CA ALA A 158 -6.82 0.12 -6.17
C ALA A 158 -5.53 0.53 -5.45
N LEU A 159 -4.54 -0.36 -5.41
CA LEU A 159 -3.22 -0.08 -4.84
C LEU A 159 -2.50 1.06 -5.60
N LEU A 160 -2.49 1.02 -6.92
CA LEU A 160 -1.93 2.10 -7.74
C LEU A 160 -2.65 3.43 -7.48
N ARG A 161 -3.97 3.42 -7.30
CA ARG A 161 -4.76 4.62 -6.98
C ARG A 161 -4.38 5.20 -5.62
N ALA A 162 -4.29 4.36 -4.60
CA ALA A 162 -3.89 4.74 -3.25
C ALA A 162 -2.44 5.27 -3.20
N TYR A 163 -1.53 4.62 -3.91
CA TYR A 163 -0.15 5.06 -4.09
C TYR A 163 -0.09 6.45 -4.72
N ASN A 164 -0.75 6.65 -5.87
CA ASN A 164 -0.76 7.93 -6.57
C ASN A 164 -1.32 9.07 -5.69
N TYR A 165 -2.29 8.78 -4.83
CA TYR A 165 -2.79 9.76 -3.86
C TYR A 165 -1.69 10.15 -2.86
N LEU A 166 -0.99 9.18 -2.27
CA LEU A 166 0.11 9.44 -1.32
C LEU A 166 1.29 10.19 -1.95
N VAL A 167 1.59 9.92 -3.22
CA VAL A 167 2.67 10.60 -3.95
C VAL A 167 2.31 12.05 -4.28
N ARG A 168 1.06 12.31 -4.66
CA ARG A 168 0.59 13.67 -4.98
C ARG A 168 0.39 14.56 -3.76
N ASN A 169 0.24 13.96 -2.59
CA ASN A 169 0.07 14.67 -1.32
C ASN A 169 1.30 14.43 -0.41
N PRO A 170 2.51 14.81 -0.86
CA PRO A 170 3.73 14.46 -0.16
C PRO A 170 3.86 15.29 1.12
N ASN A 171 3.73 14.64 2.26
CA ASN A 171 4.36 15.16 3.46
C ASN A 171 5.69 14.44 3.65
N ARG A 172 6.76 15.03 3.13
CA ARG A 172 8.11 14.43 3.15
C ARG A 172 8.66 14.22 4.56
N ALA A 173 8.09 14.91 5.56
CA ALA A 173 8.44 14.70 6.96
C ALA A 173 7.81 13.43 7.56
N ARG A 174 7.03 12.66 6.79
CA ARG A 174 6.31 11.48 7.28
C ARG A 174 6.54 10.29 6.38
N ALA A 175 6.74 9.13 7.00
CA ALA A 175 6.76 7.85 6.30
C ALA A 175 5.41 7.54 5.66
N ARG A 176 5.37 6.75 4.59
CA ARG A 176 4.15 6.42 3.87
C ARG A 176 3.99 4.92 3.74
N TYR A 177 2.79 4.43 4.03
CA TYR A 177 2.49 3.01 3.98
C TYR A 177 1.12 2.76 3.36
N LEU A 178 1.00 1.62 2.67
CA LEU A 178 -0.27 1.02 2.29
C LEU A 178 -0.58 -0.13 3.24
N VAL A 179 -1.84 -0.30 3.60
CA VAL A 179 -2.34 -1.48 4.30
C VAL A 179 -3.48 -2.04 3.49
N LEU A 180 -3.23 -3.14 2.81
CA LEU A 180 -4.24 -3.88 2.06
C LEU A 180 -4.97 -4.84 3.00
N ALA A 181 -6.30 -4.73 3.07
CA ALA A 181 -7.16 -5.70 3.73
C ALA A 181 -8.09 -6.32 2.69
N THR A 182 -7.94 -7.62 2.42
CA THR A 182 -8.63 -8.34 1.35
C THR A 182 -8.79 -9.81 1.69
N ASP A 183 -9.69 -10.52 1.03
CA ASP A 183 -9.82 -11.98 1.14
C ASP A 183 -9.03 -12.76 0.07
N GLY A 184 -8.22 -12.07 -0.75
CA GLY A 184 -7.16 -12.67 -1.54
C GLY A 184 -7.47 -13.12 -2.95
N GLY A 185 -8.64 -12.76 -3.49
CA GLY A 185 -9.02 -13.09 -4.86
C GLY A 185 -8.94 -11.90 -5.83
N PRO A 186 -7.76 -11.23 -6.05
CA PRO A 186 -7.68 -10.12 -7.01
C PRO A 186 -8.12 -10.60 -8.40
N ASN A 187 -8.85 -9.73 -9.10
CA ASN A 187 -9.36 -10.00 -10.43
C ASN A 187 -9.53 -8.69 -11.23
N CYS A 188 -10.37 -8.67 -12.26
CA CYS A 188 -10.55 -7.46 -13.09
C CYS A 188 -9.39 -7.17 -14.05
N ASN A 189 -8.70 -8.20 -14.53
CA ASN A 189 -7.68 -8.07 -15.56
C ASN A 189 -8.18 -8.60 -16.91
N ALA A 190 -8.59 -7.69 -17.77
CA ALA A 190 -9.10 -8.03 -19.12
C ALA A 190 -8.04 -8.62 -20.07
N ALA A 191 -6.75 -8.58 -19.71
CA ALA A 191 -5.68 -9.18 -20.48
C ALA A 191 -5.54 -10.69 -20.23
N LEU A 192 -6.19 -11.22 -19.19
CA LEU A 192 -6.14 -12.64 -18.87
C LEU A 192 -7.10 -13.43 -19.79
N ASP A 193 -6.62 -14.57 -20.29
CA ASP A 193 -7.42 -15.48 -21.08
C ASP A 193 -8.32 -16.33 -20.18
N ALA A 194 -9.62 -16.13 -20.29
CA ALA A 194 -10.63 -16.84 -19.53
C ALA A 194 -10.65 -18.38 -19.81
N ALA A 195 -10.04 -18.83 -20.89
CA ALA A 195 -9.95 -20.24 -21.21
C ALA A 195 -8.87 -21.01 -20.42
N SER A 196 -7.82 -20.27 -19.99
CA SER A 196 -6.63 -20.87 -19.37
C SER A 196 -6.33 -20.34 -17.95
N CYS A 197 -6.97 -19.26 -17.50
CA CYS A 197 -6.70 -18.65 -16.20
C CYS A 197 -7.23 -19.49 -15.01
N VAL A 198 -6.67 -19.21 -13.81
CA VAL A 198 -7.23 -19.67 -12.55
C VAL A 198 -8.46 -18.83 -12.21
N CYS A 199 -9.58 -19.46 -11.89
CA CYS A 199 -10.82 -18.77 -11.58
C CYS A 199 -10.89 -18.32 -10.13
N VAL A 200 -11.38 -17.11 -9.86
CA VAL A 200 -11.77 -16.69 -8.51
C VAL A 200 -13.18 -17.22 -8.20
N GLY A 201 -13.43 -17.60 -6.95
CA GLY A 201 -14.73 -18.11 -6.48
C GLY A 201 -15.09 -19.51 -6.97
N GLY A 202 -14.09 -20.36 -7.22
CA GLY A 202 -14.22 -21.69 -7.80
C GLY A 202 -14.81 -22.79 -6.89
N GLY A 203 -15.53 -22.47 -5.82
CA GLY A 203 -16.12 -23.42 -4.87
C GLY A 203 -17.52 -23.95 -5.20
N GLY A 204 -18.06 -23.72 -6.39
CA GLY A 204 -19.37 -24.27 -6.79
C GLY A 204 -19.25 -25.61 -7.52
N PRO A 205 -20.36 -26.42 -7.61
CA PRO A 205 -20.37 -27.71 -8.30
C PRO A 205 -20.02 -27.63 -9.78
N PHE A 206 -19.72 -26.46 -10.29
CA PHE A 206 -19.36 -26.18 -11.68
C PHE A 206 -17.90 -25.76 -11.86
N GLY A 207 -17.02 -25.93 -10.86
CA GLY A 207 -15.55 -25.85 -10.90
C GLY A 207 -14.96 -25.04 -12.06
N ALA A 208 -13.78 -25.38 -12.52
CA ALA A 208 -12.98 -24.74 -13.57
C ALA A 208 -13.68 -24.29 -14.88
N GLY A 209 -14.98 -24.50 -15.04
CA GLY A 209 -15.77 -24.07 -16.20
C GLY A 209 -16.33 -22.65 -16.14
N SER A 210 -16.27 -21.95 -15.01
CA SER A 210 -16.96 -20.67 -14.87
C SER A 210 -16.22 -19.47 -15.50
N CYS A 211 -14.89 -19.52 -15.66
CA CYS A 211 -14.10 -18.50 -16.33
C CYS A 211 -14.33 -18.46 -17.83
N ARG A 212 -14.59 -19.60 -18.48
CA ARG A 212 -14.78 -19.65 -19.94
C ARG A 212 -15.95 -18.82 -20.47
N ARG A 213 -16.84 -18.36 -19.60
CA ARG A 213 -17.94 -17.45 -19.95
C ARG A 213 -17.62 -15.99 -19.61
N ASP A 214 -16.45 -15.73 -19.09
CA ASP A 214 -16.00 -14.40 -18.72
C ASP A 214 -15.24 -13.78 -19.89
N THR A 215 -15.83 -12.81 -20.56
CA THR A 215 -15.21 -12.12 -21.70
C THR A 215 -14.28 -10.98 -21.27
N ASN A 216 -14.25 -10.63 -19.98
CA ASN A 216 -13.60 -9.42 -19.50
C ASN A 216 -12.55 -9.68 -18.39
N GLY A 217 -12.12 -10.92 -18.18
CA GLY A 217 -11.14 -11.28 -17.15
C GLY A 217 -11.58 -11.00 -15.70
N GLN A 218 -12.87 -10.74 -15.48
CA GLN A 218 -13.40 -10.38 -14.17
C GLN A 218 -13.38 -11.55 -13.17
N ARG A 219 -13.29 -12.77 -13.68
CA ARG A 219 -13.26 -14.00 -12.88
C ARG A 219 -11.90 -14.68 -12.86
N CYS A 220 -10.93 -14.13 -13.56
CA CYS A 220 -9.56 -14.63 -13.55
C CYS A 220 -8.80 -14.09 -12.36
N LEU A 221 -8.07 -14.95 -11.65
CA LEU A 221 -7.17 -14.55 -10.57
C LEU A 221 -6.01 -13.72 -11.15
N ASP A 222 -5.95 -12.45 -10.80
CA ASP A 222 -4.96 -11.47 -11.27
C ASP A 222 -3.75 -11.39 -10.33
N ARG A 223 -3.12 -12.55 -10.07
CA ARG A 223 -2.00 -12.66 -9.13
C ARG A 223 -0.76 -11.92 -9.61
N GLU A 224 -0.31 -12.26 -10.83
CA GLU A 224 0.99 -11.80 -11.34
C GLU A 224 1.03 -10.27 -11.46
N ARG A 225 -0.01 -9.67 -12.01
CA ARG A 225 -0.10 -8.21 -12.13
C ARG A 225 -0.17 -7.56 -10.75
N THR A 226 -0.98 -8.09 -9.84
CA THR A 226 -1.13 -7.51 -8.50
C THR A 226 0.17 -7.58 -7.71
N VAL A 227 0.88 -8.70 -7.71
CA VAL A 227 2.18 -8.87 -7.07
C VAL A 227 3.23 -7.95 -7.69
N SER A 228 3.29 -7.88 -9.03
CA SER A 228 4.21 -6.99 -9.75
C SER A 228 3.95 -5.52 -9.43
N GLU A 229 2.69 -5.11 -9.39
CA GLU A 229 2.32 -3.74 -9.02
C GLU A 229 2.83 -3.40 -7.61
N ILE A 230 2.53 -4.25 -6.62
CA ILE A 230 2.98 -4.04 -5.24
C ILE A 230 4.52 -3.93 -5.16
N ALA A 231 5.25 -4.82 -5.85
CA ALA A 231 6.70 -4.77 -5.88
C ALA A 231 7.23 -3.45 -6.47
N GLN A 232 6.61 -2.96 -7.54
CA GLN A 232 6.99 -1.69 -8.17
C GLN A 232 6.71 -0.49 -7.24
N LEU A 233 5.59 -0.49 -6.52
CA LEU A 233 5.25 0.57 -5.57
C LEU A 233 6.22 0.59 -4.38
N ALA A 234 6.61 -0.58 -3.88
CA ALA A 234 7.54 -0.73 -2.77
C ALA A 234 9.00 -0.40 -3.16
N ALA A 235 9.40 -0.71 -4.39
CA ALA A 235 10.76 -0.49 -4.88
C ALA A 235 10.94 0.84 -5.65
N ASN A 236 9.92 1.70 -5.71
CA ASN A 236 9.99 2.94 -6.49
C ASN A 236 11.08 3.87 -5.95
N PRO A 237 12.08 4.29 -6.76
CA PRO A 237 13.22 5.04 -6.27
C PRO A 237 12.89 6.47 -5.84
N ILE A 238 11.77 7.03 -6.31
CA ILE A 238 11.34 8.40 -6.01
C ILE A 238 10.42 8.42 -4.78
N ALA A 239 9.61 7.37 -4.64
CA ALA A 239 8.59 7.28 -3.61
C ALA A 239 8.33 5.80 -3.26
N SER A 240 9.25 5.19 -2.53
CA SER A 240 9.05 3.84 -1.98
C SER A 240 7.90 3.86 -0.97
N ILE A 241 6.85 3.09 -1.23
CA ILE A 241 5.71 2.96 -0.32
C ILE A 241 5.44 1.48 -0.07
N PRO A 242 5.94 0.96 1.05
CA PRO A 242 5.73 -0.44 1.41
C PRO A 242 4.27 -0.76 1.69
N THR A 243 3.89 -2.02 1.47
CA THR A 243 2.52 -2.50 1.65
C THR A 243 2.46 -3.63 2.67
N PHE A 244 1.67 -3.45 3.73
CA PHE A 244 1.25 -4.52 4.63
C PHE A 244 0.03 -5.22 4.04
N VAL A 245 -0.05 -6.56 4.17
CA VAL A 245 -1.17 -7.33 3.64
C VAL A 245 -1.85 -8.11 4.78
N ILE A 246 -3.12 -7.78 5.00
CA ILE A 246 -4.01 -8.47 5.93
C ILE A 246 -4.96 -9.34 5.09
N GLY A 247 -4.90 -10.64 5.28
CA GLY A 247 -5.69 -11.62 4.54
C GLY A 247 -6.83 -12.17 5.39
N LEU A 248 -8.07 -11.97 4.92
CA LEU A 248 -9.28 -12.59 5.48
C LEU A 248 -9.67 -13.81 4.62
N ALA A 249 -8.66 -14.60 4.22
CA ALA A 249 -8.86 -15.72 3.30
C ALA A 249 -9.63 -16.86 3.95
N ASP A 250 -10.42 -17.54 3.16
CA ASP A 250 -10.87 -18.89 3.49
C ASP A 250 -9.70 -19.84 3.20
N GLU A 251 -9.25 -20.60 4.19
CA GLU A 251 -8.13 -21.55 4.07
C GLU A 251 -8.39 -22.66 3.02
N THR A 252 -9.61 -22.77 2.54
CA THR A 252 -10.01 -23.78 1.56
C THR A 252 -9.44 -23.55 0.16
N ASP A 253 -8.97 -22.33 -0.18
CA ASP A 253 -8.36 -22.05 -1.49
C ASP A 253 -6.86 -21.74 -1.36
N PRO A 254 -5.98 -22.71 -1.68
CA PRO A 254 -4.54 -22.53 -1.58
C PRO A 254 -4.00 -21.45 -2.54
N ASN A 255 -4.71 -21.14 -3.62
CA ASN A 255 -4.30 -20.08 -4.55
C ASN A 255 -4.41 -18.68 -3.88
N TYR A 256 -5.41 -18.48 -3.03
CA TYR A 256 -5.59 -17.22 -2.32
C TYR A 256 -4.50 -17.02 -1.26
N ALA A 257 -4.22 -18.02 -0.44
CA ALA A 257 -3.14 -17.97 0.54
C ALA A 257 -1.77 -17.72 -0.11
N ALA A 258 -1.48 -18.42 -1.22
CA ALA A 258 -0.27 -18.21 -2.00
C ALA A 258 -0.19 -16.82 -2.63
N THR A 259 -1.33 -16.27 -3.06
CA THR A 259 -1.41 -14.91 -3.63
C THR A 259 -1.16 -13.85 -2.55
N LEU A 260 -1.81 -13.97 -1.39
CA LEU A 260 -1.64 -13.07 -0.25
C LEU A 260 -0.18 -13.08 0.27
N THR A 261 0.43 -14.25 0.37
CA THR A 261 1.85 -14.37 0.76
C THR A 261 2.75 -13.67 -0.25
N ALA A 262 2.56 -13.92 -1.54
CA ALA A 262 3.34 -13.27 -2.58
C ALA A 262 3.18 -11.73 -2.56
N MET A 263 1.96 -11.23 -2.32
CA MET A 263 1.70 -9.79 -2.17
C MET A 263 2.41 -9.21 -0.94
N ALA A 264 2.41 -9.91 0.20
CA ALA A 264 3.06 -9.44 1.42
C ALA A 264 4.58 -9.35 1.28
N VAL A 265 5.20 -10.37 0.67
CA VAL A 265 6.64 -10.39 0.38
C VAL A 265 6.99 -9.27 -0.60
N ALA A 266 6.23 -9.13 -1.69
CA ALA A 266 6.43 -8.08 -2.68
C ALA A 266 6.28 -6.66 -2.09
N GLY A 267 5.41 -6.51 -1.09
CA GLY A 267 5.19 -5.26 -0.36
C GLY A 267 6.32 -4.87 0.61
N GLY A 268 7.31 -5.74 0.81
CA GLY A 268 8.44 -5.50 1.72
C GLY A 268 8.03 -5.46 3.21
N ARG A 269 6.83 -5.94 3.54
CA ARG A 269 6.30 -5.97 4.92
C ARG A 269 5.58 -7.29 5.23
N PRO A 270 6.22 -8.45 4.98
CA PRO A 270 5.64 -9.72 5.36
C PRO A 270 5.52 -9.83 6.89
N PHE A 271 4.55 -10.60 7.34
CA PHE A 271 4.56 -11.14 8.69
C PHE A 271 5.55 -12.28 8.76
N VAL A 272 6.47 -12.23 9.70
CA VAL A 272 7.43 -13.32 9.94
C VAL A 272 6.94 -14.15 11.12
N SER A 273 6.60 -15.40 10.85
CA SER A 273 6.16 -16.33 11.90
C SER A 273 7.31 -16.72 12.83
N SER A 274 6.98 -17.26 14.00
CA SER A 274 7.98 -17.78 14.95
C SER A 274 8.87 -18.89 14.36
N SER A 275 8.40 -19.58 13.32
CA SER A 275 9.19 -20.56 12.53
C SER A 275 10.03 -19.94 11.41
N GLY A 276 10.03 -18.62 11.28
CA GLY A 276 10.82 -17.89 10.28
C GLY A 276 10.23 -17.87 8.86
N TYR A 277 9.01 -18.32 8.69
CA TYR A 277 8.31 -18.23 7.40
C TYR A 277 7.69 -16.86 7.21
N GLU A 278 7.96 -16.24 6.08
CA GLU A 278 7.30 -15.02 5.64
C GLU A 278 5.92 -15.32 5.08
N THR A 279 4.94 -14.54 5.50
CA THR A 279 3.55 -14.67 5.07
C THR A 279 2.82 -13.33 5.20
N TYR A 280 1.54 -13.30 4.89
CA TYR A 280 0.66 -12.18 5.19
C TYR A 280 0.15 -12.25 6.64
N TYR A 281 -0.46 -11.18 7.13
CA TYR A 281 -1.18 -11.19 8.41
C TYR A 281 -2.47 -11.99 8.24
N ASN A 282 -2.41 -13.29 8.59
CA ASN A 282 -3.55 -14.19 8.45
C ASN A 282 -4.60 -13.94 9.51
N VAL A 283 -5.86 -13.90 9.10
CA VAL A 283 -7.02 -13.66 9.93
C VAL A 283 -7.96 -14.86 9.86
N GLU A 284 -7.98 -15.63 10.94
CA GLU A 284 -8.90 -16.74 11.14
C GLU A 284 -10.02 -16.38 12.11
N ARG A 285 -9.79 -15.37 12.97
CA ARG A 285 -10.72 -14.91 14.02
C ARG A 285 -10.65 -13.39 14.16
N ALA A 286 -11.65 -12.82 14.81
CA ALA A 286 -11.71 -11.36 15.06
C ALA A 286 -10.48 -10.82 15.81
N GLU A 287 -9.94 -11.60 16.75
CA GLU A 287 -8.77 -11.23 17.56
C GLU A 287 -7.50 -11.10 16.71
N ASP A 288 -7.39 -11.86 15.61
CA ASP A 288 -6.26 -11.82 14.70
C ASP A 288 -6.21 -10.50 13.93
N LEU A 289 -7.36 -9.93 13.57
CA LEU A 289 -7.45 -8.58 12.99
C LEU A 289 -6.93 -7.51 13.94
N THR A 290 -7.40 -7.53 15.20
CA THR A 290 -6.93 -6.60 16.21
C THR A 290 -5.42 -6.72 16.42
N ARG A 291 -4.91 -7.95 16.45
CA ARG A 291 -3.47 -8.24 16.59
C ARG A 291 -2.70 -7.72 15.37
N ALA A 292 -3.17 -7.98 14.15
CA ALA A 292 -2.54 -7.51 12.93
C ALA A 292 -2.42 -5.98 12.90
N PHE A 293 -3.51 -5.27 13.15
CA PHE A 293 -3.50 -3.81 13.20
C PHE A 293 -2.60 -3.27 14.32
N THR A 294 -2.63 -3.86 15.50
CA THR A 294 -1.74 -3.46 16.62
C THR A 294 -0.27 -3.69 16.26
N THR A 295 0.06 -4.81 15.63
CA THR A 295 1.43 -5.09 15.18
C THR A 295 1.89 -4.10 14.13
N ILE A 296 1.08 -3.81 13.12
CA ILE A 296 1.36 -2.81 12.08
C ILE A 296 1.55 -1.42 12.72
N GLN A 297 0.67 -1.02 13.64
CA GLN A 297 0.79 0.24 14.36
C GLN A 297 2.13 0.33 15.09
N ASN A 298 2.49 -0.69 15.85
CA ASN A 298 3.74 -0.70 16.61
C ASN A 298 4.95 -0.63 15.67
N THR A 299 4.97 -1.42 14.59
CA THR A 299 6.04 -1.40 13.60
C THR A 299 6.21 0.00 13.02
N VAL A 300 5.14 0.62 12.55
CA VAL A 300 5.17 1.92 11.89
C VAL A 300 5.48 3.06 12.85
N SER A 301 4.92 3.04 14.08
CA SER A 301 5.03 4.17 15.01
C SER A 301 6.20 4.06 15.97
N ARG A 302 6.78 2.88 16.17
CA ARG A 302 7.81 2.63 17.18
C ARG A 302 9.11 2.09 16.64
N CYS A 303 9.08 1.38 15.51
CA CYS A 303 10.25 0.73 14.95
C CYS A 303 10.84 1.44 13.74
N SER A 304 10.23 2.53 13.25
CA SER A 304 10.76 3.34 12.16
C SER A 304 11.37 4.64 12.68
N PHE A 305 12.60 4.91 12.21
CA PHE A 305 13.42 6.05 12.64
C PHE A 305 14.00 6.76 11.44
N VAL A 306 14.38 8.02 11.63
CA VAL A 306 15.08 8.81 10.61
C VAL A 306 16.50 9.11 11.07
N THR A 307 17.47 8.85 10.21
CA THR A 307 18.85 9.33 10.33
C THR A 307 19.03 10.59 9.49
N PRO A 308 19.69 11.61 10.02
CA PRO A 308 20.02 12.81 9.25
C PRO A 308 21.09 12.57 8.18
N SER A 309 21.77 11.43 8.22
CA SER A 309 22.83 11.07 7.29
C SER A 309 22.59 9.70 6.68
N ARG A 310 22.81 9.59 5.38
CA ARG A 310 22.79 8.34 4.63
C ARG A 310 24.13 8.21 3.90
N PRO A 311 24.99 7.28 4.31
CA PRO A 311 26.22 7.02 3.58
C PRO A 311 25.90 6.49 2.19
N GLU A 312 26.66 6.90 1.19
CA GLU A 312 26.67 6.29 -0.12
C GLU A 312 27.17 4.83 -0.04
N GLU A 313 27.22 4.12 -1.17
CA GLU A 313 27.58 2.70 -1.19
C GLU A 313 28.93 2.38 -0.51
N MET A 314 29.83 3.33 -0.46
CA MET A 314 31.18 3.19 0.12
C MET A 314 31.30 3.70 1.57
N GLY A 315 30.28 4.32 2.14
CA GLY A 315 30.26 4.73 3.54
C GLY A 315 29.72 3.65 4.46
N SER A 316 29.97 3.75 5.75
CA SER A 316 29.46 2.83 6.75
C SER A 316 28.45 3.50 7.67
N ILE A 317 27.44 2.74 8.10
CA ILE A 317 26.50 3.13 9.15
C ILE A 317 26.34 1.97 10.13
N VAL A 318 26.55 2.27 11.40
CA VAL A 318 26.33 1.34 12.50
C VAL A 318 25.16 1.82 13.33
N ILE A 319 24.14 1.01 13.47
CA ILE A 319 22.96 1.30 14.28
C ILE A 319 23.07 0.60 15.62
N THR A 320 22.82 1.36 16.70
CA THR A 320 22.74 0.81 18.06
C THR A 320 21.40 1.14 18.69
N ALA A 321 20.87 0.20 19.48
CA ALA A 321 19.65 0.39 20.27
C ALA A 321 19.94 -0.02 21.72
N GLY A 322 19.78 0.90 22.66
CA GLY A 322 20.12 0.68 24.06
C GLY A 322 21.59 0.30 24.26
N GLY A 323 22.49 0.83 23.43
CA GLY A 323 23.95 0.54 23.46
C GLY A 323 24.38 -0.75 22.78
N ALA A 324 23.47 -1.61 22.33
CA ALA A 324 23.80 -2.82 21.59
C ALA A 324 23.69 -2.58 20.08
N THR A 325 24.69 -3.06 19.32
CA THR A 325 24.67 -3.00 17.85
C THR A 325 23.55 -3.88 17.31
N VAL A 326 22.81 -3.35 16.33
CA VAL A 326 21.78 -4.07 15.59
C VAL A 326 22.28 -4.33 14.18
N ALA A 327 22.19 -5.58 13.73
CA ALA A 327 22.67 -6.00 12.42
C ALA A 327 21.78 -5.45 11.29
N LEU A 328 22.39 -5.12 10.15
CA LEU A 328 21.66 -4.89 8.91
C LEU A 328 21.08 -6.24 8.44
N ASP A 329 19.79 -6.26 8.11
CA ASP A 329 19.12 -7.46 7.64
C ASP A 329 18.15 -7.14 6.48
N ALA A 330 18.65 -7.26 5.27
CA ALA A 330 17.86 -7.08 4.05
C ALA A 330 16.76 -8.14 3.86
N THR A 331 16.74 -9.20 4.69
CA THR A 331 15.66 -10.18 4.68
C THR A 331 14.49 -9.79 5.56
N HIS A 332 14.60 -8.71 6.31
CA HIS A 332 13.58 -8.14 7.20
C HIS A 332 13.10 -9.10 8.30
N ARG A 333 13.96 -10.05 8.73
CA ARG A 333 13.60 -11.05 9.76
C ARG A 333 13.95 -10.61 11.17
N ASP A 334 15.22 -10.17 11.40
CA ASP A 334 15.65 -9.66 12.70
C ASP A 334 16.87 -8.74 12.52
N GLY A 335 16.66 -7.46 12.66
CA GLY A 335 17.70 -6.47 12.45
C GLY A 335 17.12 -5.12 12.06
N TRP A 336 17.84 -4.38 11.23
CA TRP A 336 17.34 -3.14 10.64
C TRP A 336 17.64 -3.11 9.14
N ASP A 337 16.85 -2.37 8.38
CA ASP A 337 17.12 -2.05 6.98
C ASP A 337 16.56 -0.68 6.63
N TRP A 338 17.04 -0.15 5.50
CA TRP A 338 16.49 1.04 4.90
C TRP A 338 15.08 0.77 4.36
N THR A 339 14.13 1.57 4.80
CA THR A 339 12.77 1.54 4.24
C THR A 339 12.51 2.64 3.25
N ASP A 340 13.18 3.78 3.45
CA ASP A 340 13.25 4.85 2.48
C ASP A 340 14.64 5.50 2.58
N ARG A 341 15.60 4.93 1.88
CA ARG A 341 16.99 5.40 1.94
C ARG A 341 17.11 6.84 1.44
N ALA A 342 16.28 7.24 0.48
CA ALA A 342 16.28 8.61 -0.03
C ALA A 342 15.96 9.64 1.05
N PHE A 343 15.16 9.27 2.04
CA PHE A 343 14.80 10.12 3.17
C PHE A 343 15.51 9.76 4.48
N GLY A 344 16.46 8.82 4.46
CA GLY A 344 17.17 8.39 5.65
C GLY A 344 16.31 7.56 6.61
N GLU A 345 15.23 6.93 6.14
CA GLU A 345 14.37 6.13 6.98
C GLU A 345 14.88 4.70 7.11
N ILE A 346 15.02 4.26 8.36
CA ILE A 346 15.32 2.88 8.72
C ILE A 346 14.16 2.28 9.51
N THR A 347 13.97 0.98 9.39
CA THR A 347 13.01 0.23 10.21
C THR A 347 13.69 -0.97 10.85
N PHE A 348 13.37 -1.22 12.11
CA PHE A 348 13.76 -2.43 12.82
C PHE A 348 12.72 -3.52 12.57
N PHE A 349 13.20 -4.76 12.46
CA PHE A 349 12.39 -5.95 12.21
C PHE A 349 12.59 -6.99 13.32
N GLY A 350 11.66 -7.91 13.44
CA GLY A 350 11.72 -9.07 14.32
C GLY A 350 12.04 -8.73 15.77
N ALA A 351 12.93 -9.48 16.38
CA ALA A 351 13.33 -9.29 17.77
C ALA A 351 14.01 -7.93 18.03
N ALA A 352 14.64 -7.33 17.02
CA ALA A 352 15.19 -5.98 17.14
C ALA A 352 14.07 -4.94 17.35
N CYS A 353 12.97 -5.03 16.61
CA CYS A 353 11.81 -4.18 16.81
C CYS A 353 11.18 -4.41 18.20
N GLU A 354 11.00 -5.67 18.60
CA GLU A 354 10.43 -6.02 19.90
C GLU A 354 11.24 -5.44 21.06
N ARG A 355 12.57 -5.45 20.99
CA ARG A 355 13.44 -4.82 21.98
C ARG A 355 13.22 -3.31 22.08
N VAL A 356 13.07 -2.63 20.93
CA VAL A 356 12.80 -1.19 20.89
C VAL A 356 11.41 -0.87 21.47
N ILE A 357 10.40 -1.70 21.19
CA ILE A 357 9.04 -1.53 21.73
C ILE A 357 9.02 -1.76 23.24
N ALA A 358 9.69 -2.80 23.73
CA ALA A 358 9.68 -3.18 25.14
C ALA A 358 10.36 -2.13 26.03
N SER A 359 11.36 -1.43 25.51
CA SER A 359 12.07 -0.40 26.24
C SER A 359 11.49 0.98 25.92
N ARG A 360 10.79 1.58 26.87
CA ARG A 360 10.22 2.94 26.74
C ARG A 360 11.27 4.04 26.63
N THR A 361 12.55 3.74 26.90
CA THR A 361 13.67 4.68 26.97
C THR A 361 14.85 4.27 26.09
N THR A 362 14.63 3.33 25.16
CA THR A 362 15.73 2.90 24.27
C THR A 362 16.12 4.02 23.35
N GLU A 363 17.30 4.58 23.60
CA GLU A 363 17.94 5.49 22.66
C GLU A 363 18.45 4.70 21.47
N VAL A 364 18.03 5.12 20.27
CA VAL A 364 18.52 4.56 19.01
C VAL A 364 19.51 5.55 18.41
N GLN A 365 20.71 5.07 18.13
CA GLN A 365 21.79 5.90 17.59
C GLN A 365 22.32 5.32 16.28
N ALA A 366 22.72 6.21 15.37
CA ALA A 366 23.49 5.89 14.17
C ALA A 366 24.90 6.48 14.31
N THR A 367 25.93 5.69 14.06
CA THR A 367 27.30 6.16 13.83
C THR A 367 27.58 6.02 12.34
N VAL A 368 27.89 7.13 11.70
CA VAL A 368 28.08 7.21 10.24
C VAL A 368 29.52 7.59 9.95
N GLU A 369 30.15 6.85 9.04
CA GLU A 369 31.44 7.17 8.46
C GLU A 369 31.28 7.38 6.97
N CYS A 370 31.73 8.53 6.48
CA CYS A 370 31.74 8.85 5.06
C CYS A 370 33.10 8.53 4.48
N VAL A 371 33.15 7.98 3.27
CA VAL A 371 34.40 7.92 2.52
C VAL A 371 34.73 9.34 2.08
N ASN A 372 35.81 9.88 2.58
CA ASN A 372 36.36 11.10 2.01
C ASN A 372 36.91 10.73 0.64
N ASP A 373 36.24 11.13 -0.43
CA ASP A 373 36.92 11.19 -1.71
C ASP A 373 38.08 12.17 -1.54
N GLY A 374 39.25 11.58 -1.29
CA GLY A 374 40.49 12.36 -1.15
C GLY A 374 40.67 13.18 -2.42
N GLY A 375 40.59 14.50 -2.27
CA GLY A 375 40.81 15.46 -3.32
C GLY A 375 42.19 15.37 -3.94
#